data_4627358cbdeb46197a8d55812c0968a9
#
_entry.id   4627358cbdeb46197a8d55812c0968a9
#
_cell.length_a   1.000
_cell.length_b   1.000
_cell.length_c   1.000
_cell.angle_alpha   90.00
_cell.angle_beta   90.00
_cell.angle_gamma   90.00
#
_symmetry.space_group_name_H-M   'P 1'
#
loop_
_entity.id
_entity.type
_entity.pdbx_description
1 polymer ?
#
loop_
_entity_poly.entity_id
_entity_poly.type
_entity_poly.pdbx_seq_one_letter_code
_entity_poly.pdbx_strand_id
1 'polypeptide(L)'
;TLTTASGRASDLASNWHETRNLDFTRDYVDLLNEVTTEDIQRAAQTHLTTERLTITSLDPENSEEAGTTASSTQQRGEMSTHTLANGLTLITQQDTRLPTVSITMATLTGLPSETPANNGINNLLGKLMPKGTTTRSAEEIASSMDSMGASFGVSCGNNTTLSSASCLSPDIEPVMEILADMISNPLLPQDSLEREREAMIAGLREQANDPLSVAFKQLRPSLFGTSGYGLSSSGTEDSLRLLDRDKLSSHHDTYFTAKNSVIAIFGDVTSDEAVNLANKYLGNLPSGERLTHPTQEIPLPSSHELKLDKQQAVLTVGFTGASAHDEDNLALELINDYCTDMAGPLFTKIREELGLAYYVSATQFHGSTTGMFAFYLGTSPDQLETAKKHLLEEIHAIAADGIPDDILESVKTTWLASHALANQKPSSLARLSAIDSLLGFPPDHHLQAPDAIRALTSADIKAAASKYFSSNEPVIVSVSP
;
A
#
# COMPACT_ATOMS: atom_id res chain seq x y z
N THR A 1 -2.97 -17.47 -16.44
CA THR A 1 -3.89 -16.46 -17.09
C THR A 1 -4.83 -17.09 -18.11
N LEU A 2 -4.40 -18.05 -18.92
CA LEU A 2 -5.25 -18.70 -19.93
C LEU A 2 -6.35 -19.62 -19.35
N THR A 3 -6.35 -19.85 -18.06
CA THR A 3 -7.36 -20.68 -17.36
C THR A 3 -8.66 -19.94 -17.04
N THR A 4 -8.66 -18.60 -17.12
CA THR A 4 -9.85 -17.76 -16.87
C THR A 4 -10.44 -17.22 -18.16
N ALA A 5 -11.75 -16.92 -18.17
CA ALA A 5 -12.41 -16.30 -19.32
C ALA A 5 -11.80 -14.92 -19.66
N SER A 6 -11.51 -14.12 -18.65
CA SER A 6 -10.84 -12.81 -18.81
C SER A 6 -9.43 -12.96 -19.39
N GLY A 7 -8.64 -13.91 -18.88
CA GLY A 7 -7.29 -14.17 -19.40
C GLY A 7 -7.30 -14.62 -20.86
N ARG A 8 -8.23 -15.50 -21.24
CA ARG A 8 -8.42 -15.92 -22.64
C ARG A 8 -8.87 -14.77 -23.54
N ALA A 9 -9.80 -13.94 -23.07
CA ALA A 9 -10.25 -12.79 -23.84
C ALA A 9 -9.12 -11.78 -24.05
N SER A 10 -8.31 -11.50 -23.04
CA SER A 10 -7.14 -10.62 -23.12
C SER A 10 -6.09 -11.18 -24.08
N ASP A 11 -5.77 -12.47 -23.97
CA ASP A 11 -4.82 -13.14 -24.86
C ASP A 11 -5.25 -13.07 -26.33
N LEU A 12 -6.50 -13.44 -26.62
CA LEU A 12 -7.03 -13.38 -27.99
C LEU A 12 -7.05 -11.94 -28.55
N ALA A 13 -7.40 -10.96 -27.72
CA ALA A 13 -7.41 -9.56 -28.13
C ALA A 13 -6.01 -9.03 -28.42
N SER A 14 -5.03 -9.32 -27.56
CA SER A 14 -3.62 -8.93 -27.77
C SER A 14 -3.02 -9.63 -28.98
N ASN A 15 -3.20 -10.93 -29.10
CA ASN A 15 -2.71 -11.71 -30.24
C ASN A 15 -3.24 -11.17 -31.57
N TRP A 16 -4.55 -10.89 -31.63
CA TRP A 16 -5.16 -10.31 -32.83
C TRP A 16 -4.68 -8.89 -33.11
N HIS A 17 -4.55 -8.07 -32.07
CA HIS A 17 -4.08 -6.68 -32.24
C HIS A 17 -2.67 -6.62 -32.80
N GLU A 18 -1.75 -7.40 -32.22
CA GLU A 18 -0.32 -7.33 -32.53
C GLU A 18 0.06 -8.15 -33.77
N THR A 19 -0.50 -9.35 -33.93
CA THR A 19 -0.03 -10.31 -34.93
C THR A 19 -1.05 -10.70 -35.98
N ARG A 20 -2.35 -10.36 -35.78
CA ARG A 20 -3.49 -10.85 -36.57
C ARG A 20 -3.64 -12.37 -36.56
N ASN A 21 -3.05 -13.05 -35.58
CA ASN A 21 -3.13 -14.49 -35.37
C ASN A 21 -3.70 -14.77 -33.97
N LEU A 22 -4.89 -15.35 -33.87
CA LEU A 22 -5.52 -15.66 -32.59
C LEU A 22 -4.79 -16.77 -31.82
N ASP A 23 -4.08 -17.65 -32.52
CA ASP A 23 -3.33 -18.78 -31.96
C ASP A 23 -1.86 -18.42 -31.64
N PHE A 24 -1.48 -17.15 -31.79
CA PHE A 24 -0.08 -16.71 -31.66
C PHE A 24 0.59 -17.19 -30.36
N THR A 25 -0.10 -17.13 -29.23
CA THR A 25 0.50 -17.58 -27.94
C THR A 25 0.89 -19.05 -27.98
N ARG A 26 0.07 -19.91 -28.60
CA ARG A 26 0.41 -21.35 -28.76
C ARG A 26 1.58 -21.54 -29.72
N ASP A 27 1.50 -20.89 -30.88
CA ASP A 27 2.55 -20.98 -31.92
C ASP A 27 3.89 -20.41 -31.39
N TYR A 28 3.83 -19.36 -30.54
CA TYR A 28 5.00 -18.78 -29.90
C TYR A 28 5.67 -19.74 -28.89
N VAL A 29 4.88 -20.47 -28.11
CA VAL A 29 5.43 -21.50 -27.20
C VAL A 29 6.12 -22.62 -27.97
N ASP A 30 5.52 -23.06 -29.09
CA ASP A 30 6.13 -24.08 -29.95
C ASP A 30 7.45 -23.58 -30.54
N LEU A 31 7.48 -22.32 -31.03
CA LEU A 31 8.71 -21.68 -31.53
C LEU A 31 9.78 -21.51 -30.46
N LEU A 32 9.41 -21.18 -29.20
CA LEU A 32 10.36 -21.07 -28.09
C LEU A 32 11.08 -22.39 -27.81
N ASN A 33 10.38 -23.51 -27.94
CA ASN A 33 10.98 -24.84 -27.75
C ASN A 33 11.98 -25.23 -28.84
N GLU A 34 11.94 -24.54 -29.99
CA GLU A 34 12.86 -24.77 -31.10
C GLU A 34 14.10 -23.85 -31.08
N VAL A 35 14.12 -22.82 -30.19
CA VAL A 35 15.22 -21.85 -30.08
C VAL A 35 16.49 -22.52 -29.60
N THR A 36 17.57 -22.37 -30.36
CA THR A 36 18.90 -22.90 -30.05
C THR A 36 19.82 -21.83 -29.45
N THR A 37 20.93 -22.24 -28.86
CA THR A 37 21.98 -21.34 -28.36
C THR A 37 22.54 -20.46 -29.47
N GLU A 38 22.66 -21.03 -30.67
CA GLU A 38 23.13 -20.35 -31.87
C GLU A 38 22.15 -19.25 -32.33
N ASP A 39 20.84 -19.47 -32.16
CA ASP A 39 19.83 -18.45 -32.45
C ASP A 39 19.92 -17.26 -31.50
N ILE A 40 20.11 -17.53 -30.21
CA ILE A 40 20.30 -16.50 -29.19
C ILE A 40 21.57 -15.68 -29.49
N GLN A 41 22.67 -16.37 -29.80
CA GLN A 41 23.93 -15.71 -30.11
C GLN A 41 23.82 -14.83 -31.39
N ARG A 42 23.16 -15.33 -32.41
CA ARG A 42 22.93 -14.59 -33.69
C ARG A 42 22.05 -13.36 -33.37
N ALA A 43 20.97 -13.49 -32.61
CA ALA A 43 20.11 -12.37 -32.26
C ALA A 43 20.87 -11.30 -31.46
N ALA A 44 21.68 -11.70 -30.48
CA ALA A 44 22.52 -10.79 -29.71
C ALA A 44 23.51 -10.02 -30.60
N GLN A 45 24.23 -10.72 -31.48
CA GLN A 45 25.18 -10.13 -32.41
C GLN A 45 24.50 -9.16 -33.39
N THR A 46 23.24 -9.41 -33.76
CA THR A 46 22.51 -8.58 -34.73
C THR A 46 21.92 -7.33 -34.08
N HIS A 47 21.45 -7.44 -32.80
CA HIS A 47 20.65 -6.38 -32.18
C HIS A 47 21.36 -5.63 -31.06
N LEU A 48 22.32 -6.26 -30.36
CA LEU A 48 23.06 -5.65 -29.25
C LEU A 48 24.43 -5.14 -29.75
N THR A 49 24.40 -4.20 -30.69
CA THR A 49 25.62 -3.59 -31.24
C THR A 49 25.85 -2.19 -30.68
N THR A 50 27.12 -1.77 -30.67
CA THR A 50 27.50 -0.44 -30.17
C THR A 50 26.80 0.70 -30.90
N GLU A 51 26.54 0.52 -32.21
CA GLU A 51 25.86 1.53 -33.05
C GLU A 51 24.38 1.71 -32.67
N ARG A 52 23.79 0.72 -31.99
CA ARG A 52 22.39 0.75 -31.52
C ARG A 52 22.27 1.06 -30.03
N LEU A 53 23.41 1.26 -29.36
CA LEU A 53 23.44 1.58 -27.93
C LEU A 53 23.11 3.05 -27.72
N THR A 54 22.11 3.32 -26.91
CA THR A 54 21.84 4.65 -26.35
C THR A 54 22.08 4.59 -24.85
N ILE A 55 22.96 5.45 -24.36
CA ILE A 55 23.26 5.58 -22.93
C ILE A 55 22.69 6.91 -22.46
N THR A 56 21.88 6.88 -21.42
CA THR A 56 21.38 8.08 -20.73
C THR A 56 21.83 7.99 -19.27
N SER A 57 22.50 9.03 -18.77
CA SER A 57 22.85 9.15 -17.35
C SER A 57 22.11 10.32 -16.73
N LEU A 58 21.75 10.18 -15.48
CA LEU A 58 21.23 11.25 -14.64
C LEU A 58 22.19 11.37 -13.45
N ASP A 59 23.00 12.39 -13.47
CA ASP A 59 24.04 12.61 -12.46
C ASP A 59 23.60 13.67 -11.45
N PRO A 60 24.04 13.60 -10.16
CA PRO A 60 23.82 14.66 -9.20
C PRO A 60 24.42 16.00 -9.63
N GLU A 61 23.80 17.10 -9.26
CA GLU A 61 24.12 18.48 -9.68
C GLU A 61 25.57 18.95 -9.36
N ASN A 62 26.39 18.15 -8.64
CA ASN A 62 27.77 18.43 -8.26
C ASN A 62 28.83 17.63 -9.04
N SER A 63 28.50 16.98 -10.15
CA SER A 63 29.54 16.49 -11.05
C SER A 63 30.09 17.68 -11.86
N GLU A 64 31.40 17.96 -11.71
CA GLU A 64 32.11 19.04 -12.39
C GLU A 64 31.99 18.89 -13.91
N GLU A 65 30.96 19.51 -14.49
CA GLU A 65 30.84 19.99 -15.89
C GLU A 65 29.37 20.31 -16.22
N ALA A 66 28.75 21.20 -15.47
CA ALA A 66 27.51 21.83 -15.92
C ALA A 66 27.75 23.31 -16.12
N GLY A 67 27.75 23.74 -17.38
CA GLY A 67 27.78 25.15 -17.75
C GLY A 67 26.64 25.92 -17.09
N THR A 68 27.02 27.03 -16.48
CA THR A 68 26.19 28.05 -15.84
C THR A 68 24.93 28.37 -16.66
N THR A 69 23.77 27.95 -16.19
CA THR A 69 22.51 28.60 -16.50
C THR A 69 21.78 28.90 -15.20
N ALA A 70 21.34 30.16 -15.12
CA ALA A 70 20.72 30.86 -14.01
C ALA A 70 19.96 29.98 -12.99
N SER A 71 20.50 29.97 -11.78
CA SER A 71 19.85 29.53 -10.55
C SER A 71 18.61 30.41 -10.27
N SER A 72 17.43 29.97 -10.65
CA SER A 72 16.26 30.22 -9.82
C SER A 72 16.40 29.31 -8.61
N THR A 73 16.47 29.85 -7.41
CA THR A 73 16.47 29.11 -6.15
C THR A 73 15.17 28.33 -6.02
N GLN A 74 15.10 27.17 -6.68
CA GLN A 74 14.03 26.19 -6.51
C GLN A 74 14.27 25.52 -5.15
N GLN A 75 13.54 25.94 -4.13
CA GLN A 75 13.67 25.42 -2.78
C GLN A 75 12.36 24.79 -2.34
N ARG A 76 12.51 23.68 -1.63
CA ARG A 76 11.45 23.14 -0.78
C ARG A 76 11.45 23.96 0.50
N GLY A 77 10.32 24.63 0.81
CA GLY A 77 10.12 25.39 2.04
C GLY A 77 9.99 24.49 3.28
N GLU A 78 9.99 25.11 4.44
CA GLU A 78 9.72 24.42 5.70
C GLU A 78 8.25 24.02 5.79
N MET A 79 7.97 22.93 6.51
CA MET A 79 6.59 22.53 6.83
C MET A 79 6.01 23.47 7.88
N SER A 80 4.76 23.86 7.69
CA SER A 80 3.99 24.66 8.64
C SER A 80 2.68 23.98 8.99
N THR A 81 2.30 24.03 10.26
CA THR A 81 1.05 23.44 10.75
C THR A 81 0.11 24.55 11.20
N HIS A 82 -1.13 24.47 10.75
CA HIS A 82 -2.21 25.41 11.07
C HIS A 82 -3.40 24.64 11.60
N THR A 83 -4.21 25.28 12.45
CA THR A 83 -5.49 24.72 12.89
C THR A 83 -6.61 25.67 12.47
N LEU A 84 -7.55 25.17 11.68
CA LEU A 84 -8.72 25.92 11.26
C LEU A 84 -9.70 26.12 12.43
N ALA A 85 -10.62 27.07 12.29
CA ALA A 85 -11.61 27.38 13.33
C ALA A 85 -12.50 26.19 13.72
N ASN A 86 -12.76 25.26 12.80
CA ASN A 86 -13.51 24.02 13.06
C ASN A 86 -12.67 22.91 13.70
N GLY A 87 -11.36 23.13 13.88
CA GLY A 87 -10.43 22.17 14.48
C GLY A 87 -9.70 21.26 13.49
N LEU A 88 -9.88 21.44 12.17
CA LEU A 88 -9.11 20.71 11.15
C LEU A 88 -7.64 21.14 11.21
N THR A 89 -6.74 20.18 11.28
CA THR A 89 -5.30 20.42 11.17
C THR A 89 -4.92 20.47 9.70
N LEU A 90 -4.25 21.55 9.29
CA LEU A 90 -3.70 21.74 7.96
C LEU A 90 -2.17 21.78 8.04
N ILE A 91 -1.50 21.00 7.21
CA ILE A 91 -0.05 21.01 7.03
C ILE A 91 0.24 21.57 5.64
N THR A 92 1.16 22.54 5.57
CA THR A 92 1.55 23.16 4.29
C THR A 92 3.07 23.04 4.09
N GLN A 93 3.48 22.84 2.85
CA GLN A 93 4.88 22.93 2.44
C GLN A 93 4.96 23.46 1.01
N GLN A 94 5.52 24.65 0.84
CA GLN A 94 5.77 25.18 -0.50
C GLN A 94 6.92 24.43 -1.17
N ASP A 95 6.73 24.00 -2.41
CA ASP A 95 7.76 23.35 -3.24
C ASP A 95 7.59 23.83 -4.70
N THR A 96 8.41 24.78 -5.09
CA THR A 96 8.33 25.44 -6.41
C THR A 96 9.17 24.76 -7.49
N ARG A 97 9.71 23.56 -7.21
CA ARG A 97 10.53 22.80 -8.19
C ARG A 97 9.73 22.37 -9.41
N LEU A 98 8.45 22.08 -9.23
CA LEU A 98 7.50 21.76 -10.29
C LEU A 98 6.21 22.55 -10.08
N PRO A 99 5.52 23.01 -11.13
CA PRO A 99 4.26 23.75 -11.02
C PRO A 99 3.09 22.81 -10.71
N THR A 100 3.23 22.01 -9.65
CA THR A 100 2.23 21.00 -9.26
C THR A 100 1.89 21.14 -7.79
N VAL A 101 0.65 20.83 -7.44
CA VAL A 101 0.17 20.79 -6.06
C VAL A 101 -0.46 19.44 -5.78
N SER A 102 -0.19 18.92 -4.59
CA SER A 102 -0.80 17.69 -4.07
C SER A 102 -1.54 17.99 -2.78
N ILE A 103 -2.77 17.52 -2.70
CA ILE A 103 -3.67 17.67 -1.56
C ILE A 103 -3.98 16.27 -1.05
N THR A 104 -3.80 16.02 0.23
CA THR A 104 -4.18 14.75 0.86
C THR A 104 -4.84 15.02 2.21
N MET A 105 -6.08 14.58 2.37
CA MET A 105 -6.76 14.52 3.66
C MET A 105 -6.75 13.09 4.16
N ALA A 106 -6.16 12.89 5.34
CA ALA A 106 -6.17 11.64 6.09
C ALA A 106 -7.24 11.72 7.18
N THR A 107 -8.15 10.76 7.19
CA THR A 107 -9.23 10.63 8.20
C THR A 107 -9.02 9.35 8.99
N LEU A 108 -9.12 9.43 10.32
CA LEU A 108 -8.96 8.26 11.19
C LEU A 108 -10.19 7.35 11.07
N THR A 109 -10.02 6.23 10.37
CA THR A 109 -11.03 5.23 10.07
C THR A 109 -10.37 3.83 10.08
N GLY A 110 -10.53 3.08 9.02
CA GLY A 110 -9.91 1.77 8.82
C GLY A 110 -10.62 0.66 9.60
N LEU A 111 -10.00 -0.49 9.67
CA LEU A 111 -10.59 -1.68 10.28
C LEU A 111 -11.02 -1.51 11.74
N PRO A 112 -10.30 -0.75 12.61
CA PRO A 112 -10.75 -0.50 13.97
C PRO A 112 -12.07 0.30 14.09
N SER A 113 -12.50 0.99 13.02
CA SER A 113 -13.80 1.68 12.96
C SER A 113 -14.95 0.78 12.49
N GLU A 114 -14.65 -0.46 12.14
CA GLU A 114 -15.61 -1.43 11.63
C GLU A 114 -15.96 -2.49 12.68
N THR A 115 -17.12 -3.08 12.50
CA THR A 115 -17.60 -4.25 13.24
C THR A 115 -17.87 -5.40 12.27
N PRO A 116 -18.01 -6.65 12.71
CA PRO A 116 -18.37 -7.74 11.81
C PRO A 116 -19.65 -7.47 10.98
N ALA A 117 -20.60 -6.69 11.54
CA ALA A 117 -21.87 -6.40 10.87
C ALA A 117 -21.78 -5.34 9.78
N ASN A 118 -20.78 -4.44 9.84
CA ASN A 118 -20.57 -3.39 8.84
C ASN A 118 -19.21 -3.48 8.14
N ASN A 119 -18.54 -4.62 8.25
CA ASN A 119 -17.20 -4.83 7.68
C ASN A 119 -17.19 -4.57 6.18
N GLY A 120 -16.21 -3.81 5.72
CA GLY A 120 -16.08 -3.32 4.34
C GLY A 120 -16.74 -1.96 4.09
N ILE A 121 -17.35 -1.34 5.11
CA ILE A 121 -18.05 -0.05 4.98
C ILE A 121 -17.10 1.07 4.53
N ASN A 122 -15.87 1.14 5.07
CA ASN A 122 -14.89 2.15 4.66
C ASN A 122 -14.55 1.99 3.17
N ASN A 123 -14.31 0.78 2.72
CA ASN A 123 -13.93 0.52 1.33
C ASN A 123 -15.09 0.82 0.37
N LEU A 124 -16.31 0.42 0.70
CA LEU A 124 -17.49 0.73 -0.10
C LEU A 124 -17.78 2.24 -0.12
N LEU A 125 -17.68 2.92 1.03
CA LEU A 125 -17.83 4.37 1.12
C LEU A 125 -16.78 5.10 0.27
N GLY A 126 -15.51 4.72 0.37
CA GLY A 126 -14.43 5.30 -0.44
C GLY A 126 -14.65 5.16 -1.94
N LYS A 127 -15.24 4.05 -2.39
CA LYS A 127 -15.63 3.84 -3.79
C LYS A 127 -16.81 4.71 -4.22
N LEU A 128 -17.69 5.06 -3.30
CA LEU A 128 -18.91 5.81 -3.58
C LEU A 128 -18.72 7.33 -3.49
N MET A 129 -17.82 7.84 -2.67
CA MET A 129 -17.57 9.28 -2.54
C MET A 129 -17.34 9.98 -3.89
N PRO A 130 -16.58 9.41 -4.84
CA PRO A 130 -16.39 10.01 -6.17
C PRO A 130 -17.59 9.84 -7.13
N LYS A 131 -18.64 9.12 -6.74
CA LYS A 131 -19.77 8.82 -7.65
C LYS A 131 -20.85 9.92 -7.69
N GLY A 132 -20.55 11.08 -7.15
CA GLY A 132 -21.38 12.28 -7.17
C GLY A 132 -21.48 12.93 -5.80
N THR A 133 -21.76 14.22 -5.82
CA THR A 133 -22.03 15.05 -4.65
C THR A 133 -23.45 15.61 -4.73
N THR A 134 -23.85 16.38 -3.73
CA THR A 134 -25.14 17.09 -3.77
C THR A 134 -25.21 18.16 -4.86
N THR A 135 -24.06 18.58 -5.42
CA THR A 135 -23.96 19.65 -6.41
C THR A 135 -23.44 19.21 -7.77
N ARG A 136 -22.81 18.02 -7.86
CA ARG A 136 -22.16 17.50 -9.09
C ARG A 136 -22.46 16.02 -9.28
N SER A 137 -22.73 15.64 -10.51
CA SER A 137 -22.77 14.24 -10.91
C SER A 137 -21.34 13.63 -11.00
N ALA A 138 -21.24 12.30 -11.04
CA ALA A 138 -19.96 11.62 -11.26
C ALA A 138 -19.28 12.00 -12.59
N GLU A 139 -20.09 12.21 -13.65
CA GLU A 139 -19.61 12.62 -14.96
C GLU A 139 -19.05 14.04 -14.94
N GLU A 140 -19.74 14.98 -14.27
CA GLU A 140 -19.25 16.36 -14.11
C GLU A 140 -17.96 16.40 -13.30
N ILE A 141 -17.84 15.61 -12.21
CA ILE A 141 -16.60 15.47 -11.44
C ILE A 141 -15.48 14.99 -12.33
N ALA A 142 -15.67 13.85 -13.01
CA ALA A 142 -14.66 13.24 -13.85
C ALA A 142 -14.24 14.19 -14.99
N SER A 143 -15.20 14.74 -15.73
CA SER A 143 -14.93 15.66 -16.85
C SER A 143 -14.21 16.93 -16.41
N SER A 144 -14.58 17.50 -15.24
CA SER A 144 -13.89 18.68 -14.71
C SER A 144 -12.44 18.36 -14.34
N MET A 145 -12.21 17.26 -13.63
CA MET A 145 -10.87 16.85 -13.23
C MET A 145 -9.99 16.52 -14.46
N ASP A 146 -10.55 15.78 -15.44
CA ASP A 146 -9.85 15.44 -16.68
C ASP A 146 -9.47 16.67 -17.49
N SER A 147 -10.36 17.66 -17.57
CA SER A 147 -10.10 18.92 -18.31
C SER A 147 -8.94 19.74 -17.73
N MET A 148 -8.67 19.60 -16.44
CA MET A 148 -7.53 20.21 -15.73
C MET A 148 -6.29 19.31 -15.65
N GLY A 149 -6.34 18.11 -16.23
CA GLY A 149 -5.28 17.11 -16.07
C GLY A 149 -5.06 16.72 -14.61
N ALA A 150 -6.06 16.91 -13.76
CA ALA A 150 -5.99 16.61 -12.34
C ALA A 150 -6.30 15.14 -12.08
N SER A 151 -5.66 14.58 -11.06
CA SER A 151 -5.98 13.25 -10.54
C SER A 151 -6.60 13.37 -9.16
N PHE A 152 -7.52 12.44 -8.84
CA PHE A 152 -8.12 12.34 -7.52
C PHE A 152 -8.41 10.88 -7.18
N GLY A 153 -8.56 10.60 -5.89
CA GLY A 153 -8.92 9.27 -5.43
C GLY A 153 -9.18 9.19 -3.94
N VAL A 154 -9.92 8.16 -3.56
CA VAL A 154 -10.15 7.79 -2.17
C VAL A 154 -9.63 6.37 -1.97
N SER A 155 -8.75 6.18 -1.00
CA SER A 155 -8.19 4.87 -0.65
C SER A 155 -8.36 4.60 0.85
N CYS A 156 -8.79 3.38 1.17
CA CYS A 156 -9.03 2.95 2.54
C CYS A 156 -7.99 1.91 2.94
N GLY A 157 -7.24 2.23 3.98
CA GLY A 157 -6.22 1.36 4.57
C GLY A 157 -6.67 0.70 5.86
N ASN A 158 -5.72 0.06 6.56
CA ASN A 158 -6.01 -0.56 7.85
C ASN A 158 -6.36 0.48 8.94
N ASN A 159 -5.79 1.68 8.88
CA ASN A 159 -5.90 2.71 9.94
C ASN A 159 -6.65 3.96 9.49
N THR A 160 -6.67 4.26 8.20
CA THR A 160 -7.09 5.58 7.68
C THR A 160 -7.80 5.46 6.35
N THR A 161 -8.64 6.44 6.05
CA THR A 161 -9.07 6.75 4.69
C THR A 161 -8.32 7.99 4.21
N LEU A 162 -7.75 7.90 3.02
CA LEU A 162 -7.04 8.99 2.34
C LEU A 162 -7.89 9.48 1.18
N SER A 163 -8.26 10.76 1.21
CA SER A 163 -8.87 11.47 0.08
C SER A 163 -7.80 12.40 -0.50
N SER A 164 -7.41 12.19 -1.75
CA SER A 164 -6.28 12.91 -2.35
C SER A 164 -6.59 13.42 -3.75
N ALA A 165 -5.94 14.53 -4.11
CA ALA A 165 -5.93 15.07 -5.45
C ALA A 165 -4.54 15.65 -5.77
N SER A 166 -4.22 15.71 -7.07
CA SER A 166 -3.02 16.40 -7.58
C SER A 166 -3.37 17.11 -8.88
N CYS A 167 -2.84 18.33 -9.04
CA CYS A 167 -3.08 19.17 -10.21
C CYS A 167 -1.89 20.09 -10.51
N LEU A 168 -1.97 20.84 -11.59
CA LEU A 168 -1.09 21.99 -11.82
C LEU A 168 -1.47 23.14 -10.90
N SER A 169 -0.51 23.99 -10.51
CA SER A 169 -0.71 25.10 -9.57
C SER A 169 -1.84 26.04 -9.94
N PRO A 170 -2.06 26.44 -11.23
CA PRO A 170 -3.16 27.31 -11.60
C PRO A 170 -4.55 26.71 -11.34
N ASP A 171 -4.66 25.39 -11.26
CA ASP A 171 -5.94 24.69 -11.12
C ASP A 171 -6.24 24.26 -9.67
N ILE A 172 -5.42 24.69 -8.70
CA ILE A 172 -5.57 24.25 -7.28
C ILE A 172 -6.94 24.59 -6.72
N GLU A 173 -7.48 25.77 -7.02
CA GLU A 173 -8.74 26.22 -6.43
C GLU A 173 -9.94 25.39 -6.89
N PRO A 174 -10.21 25.18 -8.20
CA PRO A 174 -11.31 24.31 -8.64
C PRO A 174 -11.11 22.85 -8.23
N VAL A 175 -9.88 22.35 -8.19
CA VAL A 175 -9.60 20.97 -7.71
C VAL A 175 -9.88 20.84 -6.21
N MET A 176 -9.48 21.82 -5.39
CA MET A 176 -9.78 21.85 -3.97
C MET A 176 -11.29 21.93 -3.70
N GLU A 177 -12.03 22.72 -4.49
CA GLU A 177 -13.48 22.80 -4.40
C GLU A 177 -14.15 21.44 -4.64
N ILE A 178 -13.77 20.75 -5.73
CA ILE A 178 -14.32 19.42 -6.07
C ILE A 178 -13.96 18.39 -4.99
N LEU A 179 -12.69 18.36 -4.55
CA LEU A 179 -12.25 17.42 -3.52
C LEU A 179 -12.99 17.66 -2.20
N ALA A 180 -13.11 18.91 -1.78
CA ALA A 180 -13.82 19.27 -0.56
C ALA A 180 -15.32 18.93 -0.63
N ASP A 181 -15.95 19.11 -1.79
CA ASP A 181 -17.34 18.72 -2.01
C ASP A 181 -17.54 17.20 -1.95
N MET A 182 -16.63 16.41 -2.54
CA MET A 182 -16.65 14.94 -2.42
C MET A 182 -16.45 14.48 -0.96
N ILE A 183 -15.62 15.18 -0.19
CA ILE A 183 -15.37 14.86 1.23
C ILE A 183 -16.56 15.24 2.09
N SER A 184 -17.18 16.41 1.84
CA SER A 184 -18.18 16.97 2.74
C SER A 184 -19.62 16.59 2.39
N ASN A 185 -19.93 16.36 1.11
CA ASN A 185 -21.28 16.21 0.60
C ASN A 185 -21.47 15.03 -0.38
N PRO A 186 -20.94 13.83 -0.11
CA PRO A 186 -21.10 12.71 -1.03
C PRO A 186 -22.57 12.33 -1.16
N LEU A 187 -23.04 12.15 -2.40
CA LEU A 187 -24.45 11.80 -2.68
C LEU A 187 -24.77 10.35 -2.37
N LEU A 188 -23.79 9.45 -2.49
CA LEU A 188 -23.90 7.98 -2.32
C LEU A 188 -25.09 7.43 -3.14
N PRO A 189 -25.06 7.51 -4.50
CA PRO A 189 -26.19 7.14 -5.32
C PRO A 189 -26.51 5.64 -5.21
N GLN A 190 -27.80 5.29 -5.10
CA GLN A 190 -28.22 3.91 -4.88
C GLN A 190 -27.75 2.95 -6.00
N ASP A 191 -27.86 3.36 -7.27
CA ASP A 191 -27.41 2.54 -8.39
C ASP A 191 -25.90 2.30 -8.38
N SER A 192 -25.12 3.27 -7.94
CA SER A 192 -23.67 3.13 -7.77
C SER A 192 -23.33 2.23 -6.59
N LEU A 193 -24.08 2.34 -5.49
CA LEU A 193 -23.94 1.47 -4.33
C LEU A 193 -24.15 0.00 -4.70
N GLU A 194 -25.21 -0.31 -5.43
CA GLU A 194 -25.48 -1.68 -5.88
C GLU A 194 -24.34 -2.21 -6.78
N ARG A 195 -23.89 -1.41 -7.76
CA ARG A 195 -22.81 -1.81 -8.67
C ARG A 195 -21.49 -2.04 -7.94
N GLU A 196 -21.09 -1.13 -7.06
CA GLU A 196 -19.83 -1.26 -6.31
C GLU A 196 -19.89 -2.42 -5.31
N ARG A 197 -21.04 -2.63 -4.65
CA ARG A 197 -21.27 -3.79 -3.80
C ARG A 197 -21.11 -5.11 -4.55
N GLU A 198 -21.79 -5.29 -5.69
CA GLU A 198 -21.66 -6.51 -6.47
C GLU A 198 -20.25 -6.69 -7.03
N ALA A 199 -19.56 -5.61 -7.41
CA ALA A 199 -18.16 -5.68 -7.81
C ALA A 199 -17.25 -6.13 -6.66
N MET A 200 -17.47 -5.63 -5.44
CA MET A 200 -16.73 -6.08 -4.26
C MET A 200 -17.01 -7.55 -3.93
N ILE A 201 -18.27 -7.98 -4.01
CA ILE A 201 -18.66 -9.38 -3.78
C ILE A 201 -18.02 -10.30 -4.85
N ALA A 202 -17.99 -9.89 -6.10
CA ALA A 202 -17.34 -10.64 -7.16
C ALA A 202 -15.81 -10.78 -6.88
N GLY A 203 -15.16 -9.70 -6.46
CA GLY A 203 -13.75 -9.73 -6.03
C GLY A 203 -13.50 -10.67 -4.84
N LEU A 204 -14.39 -10.69 -3.84
CA LEU A 204 -14.29 -11.62 -2.71
C LEU A 204 -14.41 -13.08 -3.16
N ARG A 205 -15.27 -13.38 -4.13
CA ARG A 205 -15.43 -14.74 -4.70
C ARG A 205 -14.20 -15.15 -5.51
N GLU A 206 -13.55 -14.21 -6.19
CA GLU A 206 -12.30 -14.47 -6.90
C GLU A 206 -11.17 -14.75 -5.88
N GLN A 207 -11.03 -13.94 -4.85
CA GLN A 207 -10.06 -14.13 -3.77
C GLN A 207 -10.25 -15.46 -3.03
N ALA A 208 -11.49 -15.95 -2.91
CA ALA A 208 -11.77 -17.26 -2.31
C ALA A 208 -11.22 -18.45 -3.12
N ASN A 209 -10.79 -18.23 -4.37
CA ASN A 209 -10.15 -19.22 -5.23
C ASN A 209 -8.62 -19.09 -5.25
N ASP A 210 -8.04 -18.10 -4.57
CA ASP A 210 -6.60 -17.91 -4.47
C ASP A 210 -6.10 -18.43 -3.11
N PRO A 211 -5.22 -19.47 -3.09
CA PRO A 211 -4.76 -20.08 -1.85
C PRO A 211 -4.08 -19.12 -0.88
N LEU A 212 -3.34 -18.13 -1.39
CA LEU A 212 -2.66 -17.13 -0.56
C LEU A 212 -3.67 -16.19 0.11
N SER A 213 -4.65 -15.73 -0.64
CA SER A 213 -5.75 -14.90 -0.10
C SER A 213 -6.55 -15.66 0.97
N VAL A 214 -6.83 -16.95 0.75
CA VAL A 214 -7.51 -17.82 1.72
C VAL A 214 -6.67 -17.98 2.98
N ALA A 215 -5.35 -18.17 2.85
CA ALA A 215 -4.45 -18.27 4.00
C ALA A 215 -4.44 -16.98 4.84
N PHE A 216 -4.27 -15.81 4.19
CA PHE A 216 -4.30 -14.52 4.89
C PHE A 216 -5.66 -14.19 5.48
N LYS A 217 -6.76 -14.57 4.84
CA LYS A 217 -8.11 -14.41 5.36
C LYS A 217 -8.34 -15.19 6.66
N GLN A 218 -7.68 -16.34 6.84
CA GLN A 218 -7.68 -17.09 8.09
C GLN A 218 -6.66 -16.55 9.10
N LEU A 219 -5.49 -16.14 8.63
CA LEU A 219 -4.39 -15.66 9.46
C LEU A 219 -4.80 -14.43 10.30
N ARG A 220 -5.46 -13.44 9.69
CA ARG A 220 -5.84 -12.20 10.36
C ARG A 220 -6.74 -12.41 11.59
N PRO A 221 -7.90 -13.09 11.51
CA PRO A 221 -8.72 -13.35 12.67
C PRO A 221 -8.04 -14.25 13.70
N SER A 222 -7.12 -15.11 13.29
CA SER A 222 -6.33 -15.93 14.22
C SER A 222 -5.29 -15.12 14.98
N LEU A 223 -4.79 -14.02 14.45
CA LEU A 223 -3.89 -13.08 15.12
C LEU A 223 -4.63 -12.02 15.94
N PHE A 224 -5.81 -11.56 15.49
CA PHE A 224 -6.45 -10.36 16.02
C PHE A 224 -7.91 -10.57 16.45
N GLY A 225 -8.42 -11.80 16.43
CA GLY A 225 -9.82 -12.07 16.74
C GLY A 225 -10.76 -11.60 15.62
N THR A 226 -12.03 -11.39 15.98
CA THR A 226 -13.12 -11.10 15.03
C THR A 226 -13.47 -9.62 14.94
N SER A 227 -12.60 -8.73 15.40
CA SER A 227 -12.78 -7.27 15.37
C SER A 227 -11.49 -6.56 14.94
N GLY A 228 -11.56 -5.29 14.63
CA GLY A 228 -10.41 -4.48 14.27
C GLY A 228 -9.57 -5.10 13.17
N TYR A 229 -8.27 -5.28 13.38
CA TYR A 229 -7.35 -5.82 12.37
C TYR A 229 -7.59 -7.29 11.99
N GLY A 230 -8.42 -8.01 12.75
CA GLY A 230 -8.87 -9.36 12.39
C GLY A 230 -9.90 -9.37 11.26
N LEU A 231 -10.52 -8.24 10.95
CA LEU A 231 -11.46 -8.09 9.85
C LEU A 231 -10.74 -8.00 8.49
N SER A 232 -11.46 -8.31 7.43
CA SER A 232 -10.99 -8.10 6.05
C SER A 232 -11.26 -6.66 5.61
N SER A 233 -10.30 -5.97 5.01
CA SER A 233 -10.53 -4.64 4.46
C SER A 233 -11.58 -4.62 3.34
N SER A 234 -11.77 -5.74 2.65
CA SER A 234 -12.79 -5.90 1.61
C SER A 234 -14.17 -6.29 2.14
N GLY A 235 -14.30 -6.51 3.45
CA GLY A 235 -15.54 -7.02 4.05
C GLY A 235 -15.77 -8.50 3.84
N THR A 236 -17.02 -8.91 4.02
CA THR A 236 -17.56 -10.24 3.68
C THR A 236 -18.80 -10.07 2.80
N GLU A 237 -19.20 -11.13 2.08
CA GLU A 237 -20.44 -11.08 1.29
C GLU A 237 -21.65 -10.73 2.16
N ASP A 238 -21.73 -11.33 3.36
CA ASP A 238 -22.84 -11.09 4.29
C ASP A 238 -22.83 -9.64 4.82
N SER A 239 -21.68 -9.13 5.25
CA SER A 239 -21.61 -7.75 5.74
C SER A 239 -21.91 -6.73 4.65
N LEU A 240 -21.37 -6.92 3.43
CA LEU A 240 -21.61 -6.02 2.29
C LEU A 240 -23.09 -5.96 1.90
N ARG A 241 -23.82 -7.09 1.97
CA ARG A 241 -25.27 -7.14 1.69
C ARG A 241 -26.09 -6.39 2.74
N LEU A 242 -25.58 -6.23 3.95
CA LEU A 242 -26.24 -5.48 5.03
C LEU A 242 -26.01 -3.97 4.95
N LEU A 243 -25.03 -3.51 4.15
CA LEU A 243 -24.74 -2.09 4.00
C LEU A 243 -25.80 -1.43 3.10
N ASP A 244 -26.40 -0.38 3.59
CA ASP A 244 -27.31 0.49 2.87
C ASP A 244 -26.82 1.94 2.89
N ARG A 245 -27.50 2.81 2.16
CA ARG A 245 -27.14 4.22 2.07
C ARG A 245 -27.14 4.92 3.43
N ASP A 246 -28.10 4.59 4.30
CA ASP A 246 -28.26 5.24 5.60
C ASP A 246 -27.08 4.88 6.52
N LYS A 247 -26.65 3.62 6.52
CA LYS A 247 -25.46 3.19 7.26
C LYS A 247 -24.18 3.85 6.75
N LEU A 248 -24.03 3.95 5.43
CA LEU A 248 -22.89 4.64 4.82
C LEU A 248 -22.88 6.12 5.16
N SER A 249 -24.03 6.80 5.09
CA SER A 249 -24.15 8.22 5.47
C SER A 249 -23.85 8.42 6.95
N SER A 250 -24.42 7.59 7.83
CA SER A 250 -24.17 7.68 9.28
C SER A 250 -22.69 7.42 9.62
N HIS A 251 -22.04 6.48 8.92
CA HIS A 251 -20.61 6.22 9.08
C HIS A 251 -19.77 7.40 8.58
N HIS A 252 -20.12 7.96 7.44
CA HIS A 252 -19.48 9.18 6.92
C HIS A 252 -19.59 10.33 7.92
N ASP A 253 -20.81 10.64 8.39
CA ASP A 253 -21.06 11.75 9.34
C ASP A 253 -20.31 11.59 10.68
N THR A 254 -20.06 10.33 11.09
CA THR A 254 -19.32 10.04 12.30
C THR A 254 -17.82 10.28 12.15
N TYR A 255 -17.24 9.86 11.03
CA TYR A 255 -15.78 9.79 10.87
C TYR A 255 -15.19 10.95 10.06
N PHE A 256 -15.90 11.47 9.03
CA PHE A 256 -15.39 12.53 8.18
C PHE A 256 -15.65 13.90 8.79
N THR A 257 -14.96 14.17 9.89
CA THR A 257 -15.08 15.41 10.65
C THR A 257 -13.72 16.11 10.81
N ALA A 258 -13.73 17.39 11.08
CA ALA A 258 -12.54 18.23 11.10
C ALA A 258 -11.48 17.74 12.11
N LYS A 259 -11.89 17.48 13.37
CA LYS A 259 -10.95 17.04 14.41
C LYS A 259 -10.47 15.61 14.22
N ASN A 260 -11.21 14.79 13.45
CA ASN A 260 -10.84 13.40 13.15
C ASN A 260 -10.01 13.28 11.87
N SER A 261 -9.60 14.42 11.29
CA SER A 261 -8.89 14.47 10.02
C SER A 261 -7.69 15.42 10.08
N VAL A 262 -6.74 15.20 9.18
CA VAL A 262 -5.61 16.08 8.89
C VAL A 262 -5.53 16.27 7.40
N ILE A 263 -5.35 17.49 6.92
CA ILE A 263 -5.12 17.76 5.50
C ILE A 263 -3.70 18.31 5.29
N ALA A 264 -3.02 17.82 4.27
CA ALA A 264 -1.71 18.32 3.82
C ALA A 264 -1.84 18.87 2.39
N ILE A 265 -1.32 20.07 2.16
CA ILE A 265 -1.29 20.76 0.86
C ILE A 265 0.15 21.14 0.55
N PHE A 266 0.78 20.39 -0.36
CA PHE A 266 2.20 20.50 -0.68
C PHE A 266 2.40 20.76 -2.17
N GLY A 267 3.34 21.62 -2.52
CA GLY A 267 3.69 21.93 -3.89
C GLY A 267 3.85 23.42 -4.15
N ASP A 268 3.68 23.82 -5.40
CA ASP A 268 3.82 25.21 -5.82
C ASP A 268 2.55 26.02 -5.44
N VAL A 269 2.42 26.24 -4.15
CA VAL A 269 1.37 27.01 -3.48
C VAL A 269 1.94 27.62 -2.22
N THR A 270 1.61 28.88 -1.93
CA THR A 270 2.03 29.52 -0.69
C THR A 270 1.22 29.01 0.51
N SER A 271 1.80 29.07 1.71
CA SER A 271 1.11 28.67 2.94
C SER A 271 -0.19 29.48 3.15
N ASP A 272 -0.15 30.79 2.91
CA ASP A 272 -1.33 31.67 3.07
C ASP A 272 -2.44 31.30 2.09
N GLU A 273 -2.11 30.98 0.84
CA GLU A 273 -3.07 30.53 -0.17
C GLU A 273 -3.69 29.20 0.22
N ALA A 274 -2.89 28.23 0.64
CA ALA A 274 -3.36 26.92 1.12
C ALA A 274 -4.29 27.07 2.34
N VAL A 275 -3.96 27.95 3.30
CA VAL A 275 -4.80 28.28 4.45
C VAL A 275 -6.14 28.91 4.02
N ASN A 276 -6.11 29.84 3.07
CA ASN A 276 -7.32 30.49 2.55
C ASN A 276 -8.23 29.49 1.84
N LEU A 277 -7.67 28.61 0.99
CA LEU A 277 -8.41 27.57 0.28
C LEU A 277 -9.03 26.55 1.26
N ALA A 278 -8.26 26.10 2.24
CA ALA A 278 -8.75 25.16 3.26
C ALA A 278 -9.88 25.78 4.09
N ASN A 279 -9.75 27.05 4.51
CA ASN A 279 -10.82 27.75 5.22
C ASN A 279 -12.07 27.92 4.35
N LYS A 280 -11.90 28.28 3.07
CA LYS A 280 -13.01 28.49 2.14
C LYS A 280 -13.84 27.24 1.91
N TYR A 281 -13.19 26.11 1.66
CA TYR A 281 -13.84 24.90 1.19
C TYR A 281 -14.07 23.83 2.27
N LEU A 282 -13.24 23.79 3.33
CA LEU A 282 -13.36 22.85 4.45
C LEU A 282 -13.69 23.51 5.80
N GLY A 283 -13.78 24.83 5.86
CA GLY A 283 -14.10 25.55 7.09
C GLY A 283 -15.47 25.21 7.69
N ASN A 284 -16.40 24.73 6.87
CA ASN A 284 -17.73 24.27 7.27
C ASN A 284 -17.82 22.75 7.55
N LEU A 285 -16.71 22.00 7.38
CA LEU A 285 -16.71 20.60 7.75
C LEU A 285 -17.07 20.47 9.25
N PRO A 286 -17.99 19.58 9.64
CA PRO A 286 -18.38 19.42 11.05
C PRO A 286 -17.15 19.23 11.94
N SER A 287 -17.14 19.93 13.08
CA SER A 287 -15.98 19.87 13.99
C SER A 287 -15.73 18.45 14.50
N GLY A 288 -16.78 17.75 14.93
CA GLY A 288 -16.69 16.40 15.48
C GLY A 288 -15.78 16.29 16.71
N GLU A 289 -15.40 15.07 17.01
CA GLU A 289 -14.42 14.73 18.06
C GLU A 289 -13.24 14.00 17.44
N ARG A 290 -12.08 14.11 18.07
CA ARG A 290 -10.93 13.26 17.75
C ARG A 290 -11.21 11.86 18.26
N LEU A 291 -11.32 10.91 17.35
CA LEU A 291 -11.51 9.52 17.69
C LEU A 291 -10.16 8.83 17.99
N THR A 292 -10.23 7.68 18.63
CA THR A 292 -9.08 6.82 18.89
C THR A 292 -9.45 5.39 18.50
N HIS A 293 -8.51 4.66 17.97
CA HIS A 293 -8.70 3.24 17.74
C HIS A 293 -8.71 2.46 19.07
N PRO A 294 -9.63 1.51 19.25
CA PRO A 294 -9.64 0.67 20.43
C PRO A 294 -8.40 -0.23 20.48
N THR A 295 -7.98 -0.60 21.69
CA THR A 295 -6.94 -1.62 21.87
C THR A 295 -7.40 -2.94 21.29
N GLN A 296 -6.54 -3.58 20.49
CA GLN A 296 -6.83 -4.86 19.88
C GLN A 296 -6.66 -6.00 20.89
N GLU A 297 -7.67 -6.85 21.01
CA GLU A 297 -7.52 -8.12 21.73
C GLU A 297 -6.73 -9.11 20.89
N ILE A 298 -5.73 -9.75 21.51
CA ILE A 298 -4.87 -10.73 20.85
C ILE A 298 -5.30 -12.13 21.33
N PRO A 299 -5.87 -12.98 20.47
CA PRO A 299 -6.21 -14.35 20.83
C PRO A 299 -4.96 -15.21 21.04
N LEU A 300 -5.15 -16.37 21.68
CA LEU A 300 -4.07 -17.35 21.78
C LEU A 300 -3.69 -17.87 20.39
N PRO A 301 -2.41 -18.11 20.15
CA PRO A 301 -1.93 -18.65 18.88
C PRO A 301 -2.61 -19.97 18.52
N SER A 302 -2.85 -20.18 17.24
CA SER A 302 -3.53 -21.38 16.73
C SER A 302 -2.96 -21.78 15.37
N SER A 303 -3.10 -23.06 15.01
CA SER A 303 -2.73 -23.55 13.69
C SER A 303 -3.98 -24.03 12.96
N HIS A 304 -4.04 -23.74 11.67
CA HIS A 304 -5.17 -24.07 10.81
C HIS A 304 -4.70 -24.77 9.53
N GLU A 305 -5.37 -25.85 9.19
CA GLU A 305 -5.22 -26.54 7.92
C GLU A 305 -6.51 -26.39 7.12
N LEU A 306 -6.41 -25.78 5.96
CA LEU A 306 -7.54 -25.50 5.09
C LEU A 306 -7.42 -26.32 3.80
N LYS A 307 -8.56 -26.76 3.28
CA LYS A 307 -8.67 -27.48 2.02
C LYS A 307 -9.13 -26.54 0.92
N LEU A 308 -8.39 -26.52 -0.20
CA LEU A 308 -8.80 -25.80 -1.41
C LEU A 308 -8.31 -26.63 -2.61
N ASP A 309 -9.23 -27.01 -3.49
CA ASP A 309 -8.93 -27.81 -4.68
C ASP A 309 -8.09 -27.00 -5.71
N LYS A 310 -6.79 -26.91 -5.44
CA LYS A 310 -5.77 -26.25 -6.27
C LYS A 310 -4.50 -27.10 -6.28
N GLN A 311 -3.72 -26.96 -7.35
CA GLN A 311 -2.48 -27.72 -7.51
C GLN A 311 -1.35 -27.26 -6.57
N GLN A 312 -1.46 -26.06 -6.02
CA GLN A 312 -0.44 -25.45 -5.16
C GLN A 312 -0.89 -25.46 -3.70
N ALA A 313 0.04 -25.76 -2.81
CA ALA A 313 -0.12 -25.53 -1.38
C ALA A 313 0.51 -24.20 -0.98
N VAL A 314 -0.07 -23.55 0.02
CA VAL A 314 0.40 -22.29 0.58
C VAL A 314 0.54 -22.42 2.09
N LEU A 315 1.60 -21.82 2.61
CA LEU A 315 1.86 -21.71 4.03
C LEU A 315 2.01 -20.23 4.42
N THR A 316 1.37 -19.83 5.52
CA THR A 316 1.64 -18.56 6.19
C THR A 316 2.01 -18.82 7.65
N VAL A 317 3.01 -18.08 8.13
CA VAL A 317 3.47 -18.09 9.53
C VAL A 317 3.43 -16.65 10.00
N GLY A 318 2.46 -16.31 10.85
CA GLY A 318 2.19 -14.94 11.28
C GLY A 318 2.44 -14.72 12.77
N PHE A 319 2.90 -13.53 13.07
CA PHE A 319 3.13 -13.01 14.41
C PHE A 319 2.41 -11.67 14.57
N THR A 320 2.03 -11.34 15.80
CA THR A 320 1.69 -9.95 16.13
C THR A 320 2.96 -9.11 16.00
N GLY A 321 2.87 -8.03 15.25
CA GLY A 321 3.99 -7.12 14.98
C GLY A 321 3.89 -5.82 15.78
N ALA A 322 4.81 -4.92 15.53
CA ALA A 322 4.86 -3.60 16.16
C ALA A 322 3.67 -2.72 15.75
N SER A 323 3.17 -1.91 16.67
CA SER A 323 2.27 -0.80 16.37
C SER A 323 3.05 0.36 15.74
N ALA A 324 2.34 1.33 15.19
CA ALA A 324 2.98 2.54 14.63
C ALA A 324 3.80 3.32 15.67
N HIS A 325 3.53 3.16 16.97
CA HIS A 325 4.21 3.86 18.06
C HIS A 325 5.36 3.07 18.70
N ASP A 326 5.59 1.83 18.29
CA ASP A 326 6.69 1.02 18.83
C ASP A 326 8.04 1.43 18.23
N GLU A 327 9.06 1.50 19.06
CA GLU A 327 10.43 1.85 18.64
C GLU A 327 11.07 0.79 17.71
N ASP A 328 10.54 -0.44 17.71
CA ASP A 328 11.04 -1.55 16.91
C ASP A 328 10.58 -1.52 15.43
N ASN A 329 9.73 -0.57 15.04
CA ASN A 329 9.16 -0.51 13.68
C ASN A 329 10.21 -0.55 12.59
N LEU A 330 11.24 0.31 12.69
CA LEU A 330 12.28 0.41 11.68
C LEU A 330 13.16 -0.83 11.65
N ALA A 331 13.38 -1.48 12.79
CA ALA A 331 14.09 -2.75 12.84
C ALA A 331 13.31 -3.85 12.13
N LEU A 332 11.98 -3.91 12.33
CA LEU A 332 11.11 -4.85 11.62
C LEU A 332 11.02 -4.53 10.11
N GLU A 333 11.07 -3.25 9.70
CA GLU A 333 11.15 -2.90 8.29
C GLU A 333 12.43 -3.46 7.64
N LEU A 334 13.59 -3.31 8.29
CA LEU A 334 14.84 -3.88 7.77
C LEU A 334 14.80 -5.41 7.74
N ILE A 335 14.20 -6.07 8.74
CA ILE A 335 14.00 -7.52 8.72
C ILE A 335 13.08 -7.93 7.56
N ASN A 336 12.01 -7.17 7.32
CA ASN A 336 11.12 -7.43 6.19
C ASN A 336 11.86 -7.31 4.85
N ASP A 337 12.64 -6.24 4.66
CA ASP A 337 13.41 -6.03 3.45
C ASP A 337 14.45 -7.15 3.25
N TYR A 338 15.15 -7.54 4.31
CA TYR A 338 16.07 -8.68 4.30
C TYR A 338 15.39 -9.99 3.88
N CYS A 339 14.17 -10.22 4.35
CA CYS A 339 13.39 -11.43 4.04
C CYS A 339 12.75 -11.40 2.65
N THR A 340 12.51 -10.22 2.07
CA THR A 340 11.88 -10.06 0.75
C THR A 340 12.89 -9.94 -0.38
N ASP A 341 14.16 -9.67 -0.08
CA ASP A 341 15.22 -9.55 -1.08
C ASP A 341 15.48 -10.91 -1.77
N MET A 342 15.75 -10.87 -3.08
CA MET A 342 16.14 -12.04 -3.85
C MET A 342 17.53 -12.59 -3.45
N ALA A 343 18.37 -11.79 -2.83
CA ALA A 343 19.62 -12.20 -2.19
C ALA A 343 19.43 -12.58 -0.70
N GLY A 344 18.21 -12.42 -0.18
CA GLY A 344 17.88 -12.71 1.22
C GLY A 344 17.76 -14.22 1.51
N PRO A 345 17.73 -14.59 2.81
CA PRO A 345 17.83 -15.98 3.23
C PRO A 345 16.64 -16.84 2.79
N LEU A 346 15.45 -16.26 2.75
CA LEU A 346 14.25 -17.00 2.35
C LEU A 346 14.34 -17.43 0.88
N PHE A 347 14.72 -16.49 0.01
CA PHE A 347 14.82 -16.75 -1.41
C PHE A 347 16.00 -17.70 -1.71
N THR A 348 17.20 -17.38 -1.23
CA THR A 348 18.41 -18.15 -1.54
C THR A 348 18.35 -19.58 -1.00
N LYS A 349 17.96 -19.77 0.27
CA LYS A 349 17.90 -21.09 0.88
C LYS A 349 16.69 -21.89 0.45
N ILE A 350 15.47 -21.34 0.62
CA ILE A 350 14.24 -22.13 0.47
C ILE A 350 13.90 -22.32 -1.01
N ARG A 351 14.10 -21.28 -1.83
CA ARG A 351 13.74 -21.35 -3.25
C ARG A 351 14.90 -21.83 -4.12
N GLU A 352 16.11 -21.23 -4.01
CA GLU A 352 17.20 -21.53 -4.94
C GLU A 352 17.97 -22.82 -4.54
N GLU A 353 18.39 -22.95 -3.28
CA GLU A 353 19.20 -24.09 -2.87
C GLU A 353 18.38 -25.37 -2.68
N LEU A 354 17.23 -25.26 -2.01
CA LEU A 354 16.39 -26.41 -1.67
C LEU A 354 15.30 -26.68 -2.72
N GLY A 355 14.96 -25.71 -3.57
CA GLY A 355 13.91 -25.85 -4.57
C GLY A 355 12.52 -26.12 -4.00
N LEU A 356 12.26 -25.70 -2.74
CA LEU A 356 11.05 -26.02 -2.00
C LEU A 356 9.89 -25.05 -2.27
N ALA A 357 10.14 -23.89 -2.84
CA ALA A 357 9.10 -22.88 -3.01
C ALA A 357 9.12 -22.26 -4.41
N TYR A 358 7.93 -22.02 -4.98
CA TYR A 358 7.75 -21.19 -6.19
C TYR A 358 7.93 -19.72 -5.88
N TYR A 359 7.45 -19.31 -4.71
CA TYR A 359 7.68 -18.00 -4.12
C TYR A 359 7.79 -18.13 -2.60
N VAL A 360 8.58 -17.29 -1.99
CA VAL A 360 8.73 -17.16 -0.56
C VAL A 360 9.01 -15.70 -0.25
N SER A 361 8.38 -15.15 0.78
CA SER A 361 8.54 -13.73 1.14
C SER A 361 8.04 -13.46 2.56
N ALA A 362 8.20 -12.22 3.00
CA ALA A 362 7.59 -11.70 4.21
C ALA A 362 6.70 -10.49 3.90
N THR A 363 5.85 -10.12 4.83
CA THR A 363 5.02 -8.91 4.77
C THR A 363 4.70 -8.44 6.17
N GLN A 364 4.51 -7.12 6.30
CA GLN A 364 4.11 -6.53 7.58
C GLN A 364 3.14 -5.37 7.39
N PHE A 365 2.44 -5.01 8.45
CA PHE A 365 1.82 -3.70 8.59
C PHE A 365 1.91 -3.21 10.04
N HIS A 366 2.00 -1.90 10.20
CA HIS A 366 1.92 -1.23 11.49
C HIS A 366 0.52 -0.65 11.69
N GLY A 367 -0.22 -1.24 12.63
CA GLY A 367 -1.50 -0.67 13.04
C GLY A 367 -1.28 0.42 14.11
N SER A 368 -2.33 1.16 14.45
CA SER A 368 -2.25 2.18 15.50
C SER A 368 -2.05 1.60 16.91
N THR A 369 -2.46 0.37 17.15
CA THR A 369 -2.41 -0.27 18.47
C THR A 369 -1.61 -1.58 18.48
N THR A 370 -1.43 -2.22 17.36
CA THR A 370 -0.65 -3.45 17.15
C THR A 370 -0.37 -3.58 15.65
N GLY A 371 0.53 -4.46 15.25
CA GLY A 371 0.83 -4.76 13.86
C GLY A 371 0.84 -6.25 13.57
N MET A 372 1.20 -6.59 12.34
CA MET A 372 1.40 -7.97 11.89
C MET A 372 2.76 -8.07 11.21
N PHE A 373 3.45 -9.17 11.47
CA PHE A 373 4.55 -9.64 10.64
C PHE A 373 4.25 -11.08 10.21
N ALA A 374 4.31 -11.36 8.92
CA ALA A 374 3.99 -12.67 8.41
C ALA A 374 4.98 -13.12 7.32
N PHE A 375 5.41 -14.37 7.43
CA PHE A 375 6.17 -15.08 6.39
C PHE A 375 5.20 -15.95 5.61
N TYR A 376 5.42 -16.10 4.30
CA TYR A 376 4.57 -16.92 3.46
C TYR A 376 5.34 -17.57 2.32
N LEU A 377 4.88 -18.73 1.88
CA LEU A 377 5.43 -19.40 0.72
C LEU A 377 4.34 -20.19 -0.03
N GLY A 378 4.60 -20.41 -1.32
CA GLY A 378 3.85 -21.33 -2.15
C GLY A 378 4.73 -22.50 -2.60
N THR A 379 4.23 -23.72 -2.45
CA THR A 379 4.96 -24.95 -2.71
C THR A 379 4.06 -26.02 -3.36
N SER A 380 4.62 -27.17 -3.71
CA SER A 380 3.83 -28.35 -4.07
C SER A 380 3.26 -29.02 -2.82
N PRO A 381 2.08 -29.65 -2.88
CA PRO A 381 1.45 -30.26 -1.71
C PRO A 381 2.29 -31.32 -1.01
N ASP A 382 3.07 -32.10 -1.75
CA ASP A 382 3.97 -33.14 -1.23
C ASP A 382 5.20 -32.59 -0.51
N GLN A 383 5.56 -31.32 -0.75
CA GLN A 383 6.69 -30.65 -0.11
C GLN A 383 6.29 -29.74 1.05
N LEU A 384 5.00 -29.56 1.32
CA LEU A 384 4.48 -28.57 2.29
C LEU A 384 5.12 -28.71 3.67
N GLU A 385 5.19 -29.92 4.23
CA GLU A 385 5.77 -30.13 5.57
C GLU A 385 7.28 -29.91 5.59
N THR A 386 7.99 -30.24 4.51
CA THR A 386 9.43 -29.97 4.38
C THR A 386 9.67 -28.46 4.28
N ALA A 387 8.90 -27.76 3.45
CA ALA A 387 8.99 -26.30 3.29
C ALA A 387 8.65 -25.57 4.60
N LYS A 388 7.61 -26.04 5.32
CA LYS A 388 7.25 -25.52 6.65
C LYS A 388 8.40 -25.63 7.65
N LYS A 389 9.03 -26.82 7.71
CA LYS A 389 10.17 -27.04 8.60
C LYS A 389 11.30 -26.04 8.30
N HIS A 390 11.70 -25.91 7.05
CA HIS A 390 12.79 -25.01 6.67
C HIS A 390 12.44 -23.54 6.85
N LEU A 391 11.19 -23.14 6.58
CA LEU A 391 10.74 -21.76 6.85
C LEU A 391 10.84 -21.45 8.35
N LEU A 392 10.39 -22.35 9.23
CA LEU A 392 10.50 -22.16 10.67
C LEU A 392 11.96 -22.14 11.14
N GLU A 393 12.85 -22.97 10.56
CA GLU A 393 14.29 -22.95 10.84
C GLU A 393 14.89 -21.58 10.48
N GLU A 394 14.55 -20.98 9.33
CA GLU A 394 15.04 -19.66 8.96
C GLU A 394 14.47 -18.55 9.85
N ILE A 395 13.18 -18.61 10.20
CA ILE A 395 12.58 -17.65 11.16
C ILE A 395 13.32 -17.72 12.50
N HIS A 396 13.61 -18.94 12.99
CA HIS A 396 14.36 -19.11 14.24
C HIS A 396 15.81 -18.61 14.13
N ALA A 397 16.47 -18.80 12.98
CA ALA A 397 17.81 -18.29 12.73
C ALA A 397 17.82 -16.75 12.75
N ILE A 398 16.86 -16.10 12.07
CA ILE A 398 16.70 -14.64 12.10
C ILE A 398 16.45 -14.15 13.54
N ALA A 399 15.61 -14.85 14.30
CA ALA A 399 15.30 -14.49 15.69
C ALA A 399 16.51 -14.66 16.63
N ALA A 400 17.37 -15.67 16.37
CA ALA A 400 18.52 -15.97 17.18
C ALA A 400 19.76 -15.12 16.83
N ASP A 401 19.97 -14.83 15.55
CA ASP A 401 21.20 -14.24 15.05
C ASP A 401 21.03 -12.82 14.49
N GLY A 402 19.79 -12.42 14.14
CA GLY A 402 19.49 -11.15 13.46
C GLY A 402 19.93 -11.17 12.00
N ILE A 403 20.38 -10.02 11.52
CA ILE A 403 20.97 -9.82 10.18
C ILE A 403 22.49 -9.69 10.35
N PRO A 404 23.32 -10.42 9.58
CA PRO A 404 24.78 -10.24 9.60
C PRO A 404 25.19 -8.81 9.27
N ASP A 405 26.26 -8.30 9.92
CA ASP A 405 26.67 -6.90 9.83
C ASP A 405 26.91 -6.41 8.39
N ASP A 406 27.57 -7.21 7.57
CA ASP A 406 27.87 -6.90 6.17
C ASP A 406 26.59 -6.83 5.30
N ILE A 407 25.61 -7.66 5.60
CA ILE A 407 24.31 -7.68 4.91
C ILE A 407 23.44 -6.53 5.43
N LEU A 408 23.45 -6.24 6.72
CA LEU A 408 22.67 -5.16 7.32
C LEU A 408 23.00 -3.81 6.68
N GLU A 409 24.27 -3.52 6.41
CA GLU A 409 24.68 -2.28 5.75
C GLU A 409 24.15 -2.20 4.30
N SER A 410 24.06 -3.32 3.60
CA SER A 410 23.44 -3.38 2.26
C SER A 410 21.92 -3.14 2.33
N VAL A 411 21.22 -3.77 3.29
CA VAL A 411 19.79 -3.59 3.50
C VAL A 411 19.47 -2.15 3.86
N LYS A 412 20.22 -1.54 4.77
CA LYS A 412 20.09 -0.10 5.11
C LYS A 412 20.28 0.79 3.89
N THR A 413 21.30 0.52 3.06
CA THR A 413 21.56 1.29 1.86
C THR A 413 20.40 1.23 0.88
N THR A 414 19.84 0.04 0.66
CA THR A 414 18.67 -0.17 -0.20
C THR A 414 17.44 0.55 0.35
N TRP A 415 17.19 0.43 1.67
CA TRP A 415 16.08 1.12 2.32
C TRP A 415 16.22 2.65 2.19
N LEU A 416 17.40 3.21 2.49
CA LEU A 416 17.68 4.65 2.39
C LEU A 416 17.48 5.17 0.97
N ALA A 417 17.94 4.43 -0.04
CA ALA A 417 17.74 4.80 -1.44
C ALA A 417 16.27 4.77 -1.83
N SER A 418 15.55 3.71 -1.47
CA SER A 418 14.11 3.55 -1.72
C SER A 418 13.30 4.65 -1.03
N HIS A 419 13.62 4.96 0.22
CA HIS A 419 12.99 6.04 0.98
C HIS A 419 13.24 7.41 0.33
N ALA A 420 14.46 7.70 -0.09
CA ALA A 420 14.80 8.95 -0.76
C ALA A 420 14.04 9.11 -2.10
N LEU A 421 13.96 8.04 -2.90
CA LEU A 421 13.22 8.02 -4.16
C LEU A 421 11.70 8.20 -3.93
N ALA A 422 11.12 7.52 -2.94
CA ALA A 422 9.71 7.63 -2.61
C ALA A 422 9.31 9.05 -2.16
N ASN A 423 10.22 9.75 -1.47
CA ASN A 423 9.99 11.09 -0.91
C ASN A 423 10.36 12.25 -1.86
N GLN A 424 10.65 11.96 -3.12
CA GLN A 424 10.85 13.01 -4.13
C GLN A 424 9.56 13.74 -4.50
N LYS A 425 8.42 13.02 -4.47
CA LYS A 425 7.12 13.54 -4.92
C LYS A 425 6.40 14.29 -3.82
N PRO A 426 5.87 15.52 -4.07
CA PRO A 426 5.04 16.23 -3.11
C PRO A 426 3.84 15.40 -2.61
N SER A 427 3.24 14.56 -3.46
CA SER A 427 2.11 13.70 -3.07
C SER A 427 2.48 12.65 -2.02
N SER A 428 3.67 12.05 -2.12
CA SER A 428 4.15 11.09 -1.10
C SER A 428 4.36 11.77 0.24
N LEU A 429 5.00 12.94 0.23
CA LEU A 429 5.25 13.71 1.45
C LEU A 429 3.95 14.22 2.08
N ALA A 430 3.02 14.78 1.29
CA ALA A 430 1.72 15.22 1.80
C ALA A 430 0.97 14.06 2.48
N ARG A 431 1.00 12.87 1.85
CA ARG A 431 0.39 11.66 2.41
C ARG A 431 1.05 11.25 3.74
N LEU A 432 2.37 11.17 3.79
CA LEU A 432 3.10 10.77 5.00
C LEU A 432 2.89 11.78 6.11
N SER A 433 3.03 13.08 5.85
CA SER A 433 2.82 14.14 6.84
C SER A 433 1.39 14.14 7.41
N ALA A 434 0.38 13.91 6.55
CA ALA A 434 -1.00 13.81 7.01
C ALA A 434 -1.22 12.59 7.91
N ILE A 435 -0.64 11.43 7.57
CA ILE A 435 -0.72 10.21 8.38
C ILE A 435 0.05 10.37 9.71
N ASP A 436 1.28 10.87 9.67
CA ASP A 436 2.09 11.11 10.88
C ASP A 436 1.32 11.98 11.88
N SER A 437 0.85 13.14 11.43
CA SER A 437 0.08 14.07 12.27
C SER A 437 -1.25 13.46 12.73
N LEU A 438 -1.91 12.68 11.88
CA LEU A 438 -3.13 11.96 12.24
C LEU A 438 -2.87 10.90 13.31
N LEU A 439 -1.74 10.24 13.33
CA LEU A 439 -1.35 9.27 14.35
C LEU A 439 -0.73 9.92 15.60
N GLY A 440 -0.58 11.25 15.63
CA GLY A 440 -0.07 11.99 16.78
C GLY A 440 1.45 12.22 16.77
N PHE A 441 2.12 11.93 15.66
CA PHE A 441 3.53 12.27 15.47
C PHE A 441 3.68 13.71 14.93
N PRO A 442 4.89 14.29 15.02
CA PRO A 442 5.22 15.49 14.24
C PRO A 442 4.99 15.26 12.73
N PRO A 443 4.57 16.27 11.96
CA PRO A 443 4.24 16.11 10.53
C PRO A 443 5.45 15.73 9.67
N ASP A 444 6.66 15.88 10.18
CA ASP A 444 7.95 15.55 9.55
C ASP A 444 8.59 14.27 10.13
N HIS A 445 7.85 13.49 10.92
CA HIS A 445 8.35 12.28 11.58
C HIS A 445 9.02 11.31 10.61
N HIS A 446 8.38 11.07 9.45
CA HIS A 446 8.94 10.21 8.39
C HIS A 446 10.30 10.68 7.85
N LEU A 447 10.65 11.97 7.97
CA LEU A 447 11.94 12.51 7.56
C LEU A 447 13.07 12.19 8.54
N GLN A 448 12.74 11.76 9.76
CA GLN A 448 13.72 11.35 10.78
C GLN A 448 14.12 9.88 10.64
N ALA A 449 13.32 9.09 9.95
CA ALA A 449 13.56 7.65 9.76
C ALA A 449 14.93 7.32 9.14
N PRO A 450 15.49 8.07 8.17
CA PRO A 450 16.82 7.80 7.63
C PRO A 450 17.93 7.84 8.68
N ASP A 451 17.88 8.76 9.63
CA ASP A 451 18.91 8.85 10.69
C ASP A 451 18.75 7.73 11.71
N ALA A 452 17.50 7.38 12.05
CA ALA A 452 17.21 6.25 12.89
C ALA A 452 17.67 4.91 12.25
N ILE A 453 17.43 4.71 10.95
CA ILE A 453 17.91 3.52 10.20
C ILE A 453 19.44 3.43 10.21
N ARG A 454 20.15 4.54 10.01
CA ARG A 454 21.63 4.55 10.10
C ARG A 454 22.14 4.16 11.47
N ALA A 455 21.41 4.55 12.53
CA ALA A 455 21.79 4.29 13.91
C ALA A 455 21.52 2.85 14.36
N LEU A 456 20.61 2.10 13.74
CA LEU A 456 20.31 0.72 14.09
C LEU A 456 21.54 -0.17 13.96
N THR A 457 21.77 -1.02 14.95
CA THR A 457 22.85 -2.01 14.98
C THR A 457 22.31 -3.43 14.81
N SER A 458 23.17 -4.39 14.48
CA SER A 458 22.77 -5.82 14.45
C SER A 458 22.24 -6.30 15.80
N ALA A 459 22.67 -5.69 16.91
CA ALA A 459 22.13 -6.00 18.24
C ALA A 459 20.66 -5.54 18.37
N ASP A 460 20.31 -4.37 17.82
CA ASP A 460 18.93 -3.86 17.82
C ASP A 460 18.02 -4.72 16.94
N ILE A 461 18.49 -5.10 15.75
CA ILE A 461 17.80 -6.01 14.84
C ILE A 461 17.54 -7.36 15.51
N LYS A 462 18.57 -7.94 16.13
CA LYS A 462 18.45 -9.20 16.86
C LYS A 462 17.48 -9.09 18.02
N ALA A 463 17.52 -7.99 18.79
CA ALA A 463 16.60 -7.78 19.90
C ALA A 463 15.13 -7.70 19.42
N ALA A 464 14.86 -6.97 18.35
CA ALA A 464 13.55 -6.90 17.72
C ALA A 464 13.10 -8.28 17.19
N ALA A 465 13.95 -8.97 16.42
CA ALA A 465 13.65 -10.29 15.88
C ALA A 465 13.33 -11.29 17.00
N SER A 466 14.12 -11.33 18.07
CA SER A 466 13.90 -12.19 19.22
C SER A 466 12.60 -11.86 19.97
N LYS A 467 12.28 -10.56 20.15
CA LYS A 467 11.06 -10.10 20.81
C LYS A 467 9.82 -10.57 20.06
N TYR A 468 9.79 -10.45 18.73
CA TYR A 468 8.59 -10.72 17.95
C TYR A 468 8.49 -12.17 17.49
N PHE A 469 9.60 -12.88 17.22
CA PHE A 469 9.59 -14.21 16.62
C PHE A 469 9.98 -15.36 17.55
N SER A 470 10.69 -15.09 18.68
CA SER A 470 11.02 -16.14 19.66
C SER A 470 10.12 -16.09 20.89
N SER A 471 9.71 -14.88 21.31
CA SER A 471 8.90 -14.71 22.53
C SER A 471 7.41 -14.98 22.29
N ASN A 472 6.98 -14.99 21.02
CA ASN A 472 5.60 -15.21 20.61
C ASN A 472 5.49 -16.54 19.84
N GLU A 473 4.49 -17.36 20.18
CA GLU A 473 4.15 -18.50 19.33
C GLU A 473 3.48 -17.99 18.03
N PRO A 474 3.87 -18.53 16.85
CA PRO A 474 3.27 -18.12 15.59
C PRO A 474 1.86 -18.69 15.42
N VAL A 475 1.05 -17.96 14.68
CA VAL A 475 -0.14 -18.51 14.03
C VAL A 475 0.30 -19.11 12.68
N ILE A 476 0.00 -20.39 12.46
CA ILE A 476 0.36 -21.10 11.24
C ILE A 476 -0.91 -21.47 10.48
N VAL A 477 -1.01 -21.04 9.22
CA VAL A 477 -2.10 -21.44 8.34
C VAL A 477 -1.54 -22.08 7.09
N SER A 478 -1.99 -23.31 6.82
CA SER A 478 -1.71 -24.02 5.57
C SER A 478 -2.98 -24.18 4.75
N VAL A 479 -2.86 -24.03 3.45
CA VAL A 479 -3.91 -24.29 2.46
C VAL A 479 -3.37 -25.31 1.47
N SER A 480 -4.07 -26.42 1.31
CA SER A 480 -3.65 -27.51 0.42
C SER A 480 -4.87 -28.17 -0.25
N PRO A 481 -4.67 -28.97 -1.29
CA PRO A 481 -5.73 -29.74 -1.93
C PRO A 481 -6.53 -30.63 -0.99
#